data_6af67ca21fe75052f8884b85256404fd
#
_entry.id   6af67ca21fe75052f8884b85256404fd
#
_cell.length_a   1.000
_cell.length_b   1.000
_cell.length_c   1.000
_cell.angle_alpha   90.00
_cell.angle_beta   90.00
_cell.angle_gamma   90.00
#
_symmetry.space_group_name_H-M   'P 1'
#
loop_
_entity.id
_entity.type
_entity.pdbx_description
1 polymer ?
#
loop_
_entity_poly.entity_id
_entity_poly.type
_entity_poly.pdbx_seq_one_letter_code
_entity_poly.pdbx_strand_id
1 'polypeptide(L)'
;MATPAAVTEWASQLAALPISASLRASAWAYPIVEIFHLAGMALLFGSIVVVDMRLAGFGRQLPVTVLLRHALPLSVFGFLLIAGSGALLFLAHADDLVGNRAFLVKTLLVLLGLANAAWFHMGPYRALLRPGSQWEAGGVPPAGARLCAWISLVTWVLVICAGRLIAYM
;
A
#
# COMPACT_ATOMS: atom_id res chain seq x y z
N MET A 1 -9.48 18.23 16.97
CA MET A 1 -8.30 19.10 16.87
C MET A 1 -8.52 19.91 15.59
N ALA A 2 -8.66 21.23 15.65
CA ALA A 2 -8.90 22.04 14.45
C ALA A 2 -7.64 22.02 13.55
N THR A 3 -7.83 21.83 12.25
CA THR A 3 -6.75 21.90 11.25
C THR A 3 -6.20 23.34 11.23
N PRO A 4 -4.87 23.55 11.22
CA PRO A 4 -4.31 24.90 11.12
C PRO A 4 -4.81 25.61 9.87
N ALA A 5 -5.14 26.91 9.96
CA ALA A 5 -5.68 27.70 8.84
C ALA A 5 -4.83 27.62 7.56
N ALA A 6 -3.50 27.61 7.71
CA ALA A 6 -2.58 27.46 6.58
C ALA A 6 -2.73 26.11 5.83
N VAL A 7 -3.07 25.02 6.54
CA VAL A 7 -3.26 23.69 5.94
C VAL A 7 -4.59 23.63 5.17
N THR A 8 -5.64 24.26 5.69
CA THR A 8 -6.94 24.38 4.98
C THR A 8 -6.82 25.26 3.73
N GLU A 9 -6.06 26.34 3.79
CA GLU A 9 -5.85 27.21 2.64
C GLU A 9 -5.04 26.51 1.52
N TRP A 10 -3.98 25.81 1.87
CA TRP A 10 -3.21 24.99 0.93
C TRP A 10 -4.08 23.90 0.27
N ALA A 11 -4.91 23.20 1.05
CA ALA A 11 -5.78 22.15 0.54
C ALA A 11 -6.84 22.71 -0.43
N SER A 12 -7.42 23.89 -0.12
CA SER A 12 -8.39 24.55 -0.99
C SER A 12 -7.76 25.02 -2.32
N GLN A 13 -6.49 25.47 -2.30
CA GLN A 13 -5.75 25.81 -3.52
C GLN A 13 -5.54 24.55 -4.41
N LEU A 14 -5.21 23.39 -3.84
CA LEU A 14 -5.11 22.13 -4.58
C LEU A 14 -6.44 21.70 -5.19
N ALA A 15 -7.53 21.80 -4.41
CA ALA A 15 -8.87 21.47 -4.89
C ALA A 15 -9.36 22.44 -5.99
N ALA A 16 -8.85 23.68 -6.05
CA ALA A 16 -9.16 24.66 -7.07
C ALA A 16 -8.37 24.48 -8.39
N LEU A 17 -7.40 23.58 -8.45
CA LEU A 17 -6.63 23.32 -9.68
C LEU A 17 -7.55 22.90 -10.85
N PRO A 18 -7.25 23.29 -12.10
CA PRO A 18 -8.06 22.90 -13.25
C PRO A 18 -8.26 21.40 -13.39
N ILE A 19 -7.23 20.60 -13.08
CA ILE A 19 -7.31 19.14 -13.08
C ILE A 19 -8.30 18.61 -12.04
N SER A 20 -8.31 19.17 -10.84
CA SER A 20 -9.24 18.80 -9.76
C SER A 20 -10.68 19.14 -10.14
N ALA A 21 -10.89 20.36 -10.69
CA ALA A 21 -12.20 20.79 -11.17
C ALA A 21 -12.71 19.91 -12.32
N SER A 22 -11.87 19.55 -13.30
CA SER A 22 -12.25 18.68 -14.41
C SER A 22 -12.58 17.24 -13.97
N LEU A 23 -11.85 16.71 -12.98
CA LEU A 23 -12.15 15.40 -12.40
C LEU A 23 -13.53 15.37 -11.73
N ARG A 24 -13.87 16.42 -10.96
CA ARG A 24 -15.19 16.52 -10.29
C ARG A 24 -16.33 16.79 -11.26
N ALA A 25 -16.10 17.60 -12.31
CA ALA A 25 -17.13 17.95 -13.30
C ALA A 25 -17.44 16.79 -14.26
N SER A 26 -16.54 15.86 -14.45
CA SER A 26 -16.74 14.74 -15.39
C SER A 26 -17.46 13.58 -14.73
N ALA A 27 -18.58 13.17 -15.32
CA ALA A 27 -19.34 11.99 -14.85
C ALA A 27 -18.54 10.68 -14.92
N TRP A 28 -17.49 10.60 -15.73
CA TRP A 28 -16.73 9.37 -15.99
C TRP A 28 -15.31 9.41 -15.46
N ALA A 29 -14.65 10.58 -15.39
CA ALA A 29 -13.24 10.66 -15.02
C ALA A 29 -13.00 10.17 -13.59
N TYR A 30 -13.80 10.62 -12.64
CA TYR A 30 -13.66 10.22 -11.24
C TYR A 30 -13.88 8.70 -11.04
N PRO A 31 -14.98 8.08 -11.51
CA PRO A 31 -15.16 6.64 -11.44
C PRO A 31 -14.04 5.82 -12.11
N ILE A 32 -13.51 6.30 -13.24
CA ILE A 32 -12.38 5.62 -13.91
C ILE A 32 -11.14 5.63 -13.03
N VAL A 33 -10.81 6.76 -12.40
CA VAL A 33 -9.67 6.84 -11.47
C VAL A 33 -9.87 5.93 -10.26
N GLU A 34 -11.09 5.82 -9.72
CA GLU A 34 -11.42 4.87 -8.65
C GLU A 34 -11.23 3.42 -9.09
N ILE A 35 -11.65 3.05 -10.31
CA ILE A 35 -11.43 1.70 -10.84
C ILE A 35 -9.95 1.37 -10.91
N PHE A 36 -9.10 2.29 -11.40
CA PHE A 36 -7.65 2.09 -11.41
C PHE A 36 -7.08 1.96 -10.00
N HIS A 37 -7.58 2.75 -9.04
CA HIS A 37 -7.18 2.67 -7.64
C HIS A 37 -7.53 1.29 -7.05
N LEU A 38 -8.74 0.80 -7.27
CA LEU A 38 -9.19 -0.52 -6.83
C LEU A 38 -8.40 -1.66 -7.50
N ALA A 39 -8.16 -1.57 -8.81
CA ALA A 39 -7.34 -2.54 -9.54
C ALA A 39 -5.90 -2.58 -8.99
N GLY A 40 -5.32 -1.41 -8.74
CA GLY A 40 -4.01 -1.30 -8.08
C GLY A 40 -3.99 -1.93 -6.69
N MET A 41 -5.01 -1.72 -5.87
CA MET A 41 -5.14 -2.36 -4.55
C MET A 41 -5.24 -3.88 -4.66
N ALA A 42 -6.00 -4.40 -5.61
CA ALA A 42 -6.12 -5.84 -5.82
C ALA A 42 -4.77 -6.46 -6.24
N LEU A 43 -4.02 -5.81 -7.14
CA LEU A 43 -2.70 -6.26 -7.57
C LEU A 43 -1.68 -6.20 -6.42
N LEU A 44 -1.61 -5.09 -5.71
CA LEU A 44 -0.68 -4.92 -4.59
C LEU A 44 -0.99 -5.92 -3.47
N PHE A 45 -2.21 -5.90 -2.95
CA PHE A 45 -2.58 -6.75 -1.83
C PHE A 45 -2.51 -8.23 -2.18
N GLY A 46 -3.02 -8.64 -3.36
CA GLY A 46 -2.98 -10.02 -3.80
C GLY A 46 -1.57 -10.57 -3.92
N SER A 47 -0.64 -9.80 -4.51
CA SER A 47 0.77 -10.21 -4.63
C SER A 47 1.49 -10.24 -3.27
N ILE A 48 1.24 -9.28 -2.39
CA ILE A 48 1.80 -9.23 -1.03
C ILE A 48 1.32 -10.43 -0.20
N VAL A 49 0.02 -10.72 -0.19
CA VAL A 49 -0.54 -11.84 0.60
C VAL A 49 0.12 -13.16 0.24
N VAL A 50 0.34 -13.44 -1.05
CA VAL A 50 0.99 -14.69 -1.48
C VAL A 50 2.41 -14.81 -0.95
N VAL A 51 3.18 -13.72 -0.98
CA VAL A 51 4.55 -13.67 -0.43
C VAL A 51 4.52 -13.80 1.09
N ASP A 52 3.69 -13.01 1.76
CA ASP A 52 3.63 -12.97 3.21
C ASP A 52 3.17 -14.31 3.81
N MET A 53 2.20 -14.98 3.20
CA MET A 53 1.79 -16.33 3.59
C MET A 53 2.97 -17.32 3.50
N ARG A 54 3.78 -17.24 2.44
CA ARG A 54 4.98 -18.07 2.31
C ARG A 54 6.03 -17.73 3.40
N LEU A 55 6.25 -16.45 3.65
CA LEU A 55 7.17 -15.98 4.70
C LEU A 55 6.66 -16.30 6.12
N ALA A 56 5.35 -16.31 6.34
CA ALA A 56 4.73 -16.75 7.59
C ALA A 56 4.93 -18.26 7.86
N GLY A 57 5.28 -19.05 6.83
CA GLY A 57 5.57 -20.47 6.94
C GLY A 57 4.57 -21.40 6.26
N PHE A 58 3.62 -20.85 5.49
CA PHE A 58 2.70 -21.64 4.67
C PHE A 58 3.35 -21.96 3.30
N GLY A 59 3.02 -23.11 2.70
CA GLY A 59 3.50 -23.48 1.36
C GLY A 59 5.04 -23.54 1.26
N ARG A 60 5.72 -24.16 2.23
CA ARG A 60 7.19 -24.16 2.35
C ARG A 60 7.92 -24.77 1.15
N GLN A 61 7.24 -25.59 0.35
CA GLN A 61 7.82 -26.19 -0.87
C GLN A 61 8.08 -25.15 -1.97
N LEU A 62 7.39 -24.01 -1.94
CA LEU A 62 7.57 -22.95 -2.92
C LEU A 62 8.87 -22.19 -2.63
N PRO A 63 9.80 -22.10 -3.61
CA PRO A 63 11.02 -21.31 -3.46
C PRO A 63 10.68 -19.82 -3.27
N VAL A 64 11.24 -19.21 -2.23
CA VAL A 64 10.95 -17.80 -1.88
C VAL A 64 11.42 -16.84 -2.97
N THR A 65 12.62 -17.07 -3.53
CA THR A 65 13.18 -16.20 -4.59
C THR A 65 12.35 -16.26 -5.85
N VAL A 66 11.86 -17.46 -6.25
CA VAL A 66 10.98 -17.60 -7.41
C VAL A 66 9.68 -16.84 -7.19
N LEU A 67 9.09 -16.98 -6.01
CA LEU A 67 7.86 -16.28 -5.65
C LEU A 67 8.03 -14.76 -5.66
N LEU A 68 9.10 -14.25 -5.03
CA LEU A 68 9.42 -12.82 -5.02
C LEU A 68 9.68 -12.28 -6.43
N ARG A 69 10.36 -13.03 -7.28
CA ARG A 69 10.63 -12.62 -8.67
C ARG A 69 9.35 -12.35 -9.47
N HIS A 70 8.27 -13.07 -9.20
CA HIS A 70 6.99 -12.88 -9.86
C HIS A 70 6.08 -11.88 -9.15
N ALA A 71 6.03 -11.94 -7.82
CA ALA A 71 5.13 -11.10 -7.04
C ALA A 71 5.62 -9.64 -6.92
N LEU A 72 6.93 -9.41 -6.82
CA LEU A 72 7.48 -8.07 -6.61
C LEU A 72 7.17 -7.08 -7.75
N PRO A 73 7.32 -7.44 -9.04
CA PRO A 73 6.93 -6.54 -10.13
C PRO A 73 5.45 -6.19 -10.10
N LEU A 74 4.57 -7.16 -9.76
CA LEU A 74 3.14 -6.92 -9.63
C LEU A 74 2.82 -6.01 -8.45
N SER A 75 3.51 -6.20 -7.31
CA SER A 75 3.36 -5.34 -6.14
C SER A 75 3.79 -3.90 -6.45
N VAL A 76 4.93 -3.72 -7.11
CA VAL A 76 5.44 -2.39 -7.49
C VAL A 76 4.49 -1.72 -8.49
N PHE A 77 4.05 -2.43 -9.52
CA PHE A 77 3.09 -1.89 -10.49
C PHE A 77 1.77 -1.51 -9.82
N GLY A 78 1.22 -2.40 -8.96
CA GLY A 78 0.03 -2.11 -8.18
C GLY A 78 0.20 -0.88 -7.29
N PHE A 79 1.34 -0.75 -6.59
CA PHE A 79 1.65 0.40 -5.77
C PHE A 79 1.72 1.71 -6.57
N LEU A 80 2.40 1.71 -7.73
CA LEU A 80 2.47 2.90 -8.60
C LEU A 80 1.09 3.30 -9.11
N LEU A 81 0.26 2.33 -9.45
CA LEU A 81 -1.13 2.57 -9.87
C LEU A 81 -1.96 3.19 -8.75
N ILE A 82 -1.83 2.68 -7.51
CA ILE A 82 -2.49 3.27 -6.32
C ILE A 82 -1.97 4.67 -6.03
N ALA A 83 -0.66 4.86 -6.09
CA ALA A 83 -0.05 6.16 -5.79
C ALA A 83 -0.51 7.23 -6.80
N GLY A 84 -0.49 6.93 -8.09
CA GLY A 84 -0.94 7.84 -9.14
C GLY A 84 -2.44 8.14 -9.06
N SER A 85 -3.28 7.11 -9.00
CA SER A 85 -4.73 7.28 -8.88
C SER A 85 -5.12 7.91 -7.54
N GLY A 86 -4.46 7.51 -6.44
CA GLY A 86 -4.69 8.08 -5.11
C GLY A 86 -4.30 9.56 -5.02
N ALA A 87 -3.25 9.99 -5.71
CA ALA A 87 -2.89 11.40 -5.83
C ALA A 87 -3.98 12.19 -6.57
N LEU A 88 -4.53 11.65 -7.65
CA LEU A 88 -5.64 12.29 -8.39
C LEU A 88 -6.91 12.38 -7.53
N LEU A 89 -7.26 11.31 -6.81
CA LEU A 89 -8.40 11.31 -5.88
C LEU A 89 -8.20 12.30 -4.73
N PHE A 90 -6.97 12.40 -4.21
CA PHE A 90 -6.62 13.38 -3.19
C PHE A 90 -6.77 14.81 -3.72
N LEU A 91 -6.23 15.12 -4.91
CA LEU A 91 -6.34 16.43 -5.51
C LEU A 91 -7.81 16.84 -5.75
N ALA A 92 -8.67 15.88 -6.10
CA ALA A 92 -10.08 16.14 -6.32
C ALA A 92 -10.83 16.58 -5.03
N HIS A 93 -10.40 16.11 -3.85
CA HIS A 93 -11.09 16.33 -2.57
C HIS A 93 -10.09 16.65 -1.44
N ALA A 94 -9.04 17.44 -1.73
CA ALA A 94 -7.99 17.74 -0.77
C ALA A 94 -8.49 18.48 0.47
N ASP A 95 -9.43 19.38 0.30
CA ASP A 95 -10.11 20.15 1.36
C ASP A 95 -10.86 19.25 2.37
N ASP A 96 -11.53 18.22 1.89
CA ASP A 96 -12.24 17.26 2.75
C ASP A 96 -11.27 16.26 3.42
N LEU A 97 -10.24 15.82 2.69
CA LEU A 97 -9.35 14.75 3.12
C LEU A 97 -8.31 15.17 4.15
N VAL A 98 -7.83 16.41 4.09
CA VAL A 98 -6.78 16.91 5.01
C VAL A 98 -7.22 16.89 6.47
N GLY A 99 -8.50 17.14 6.75
CA GLY A 99 -9.08 17.05 8.10
C GLY A 99 -9.56 15.66 8.50
N ASN A 100 -9.61 14.72 7.58
CA ASN A 100 -10.20 13.40 7.79
C ASN A 100 -9.23 12.47 8.54
N ARG A 101 -9.63 12.02 9.74
CA ARG A 101 -8.81 11.17 10.61
C ARG A 101 -8.49 9.81 9.96
N ALA A 102 -9.46 9.22 9.25
CA ALA A 102 -9.25 7.94 8.59
C ALA A 102 -8.22 8.06 7.46
N PHE A 103 -8.18 9.18 6.73
CA PHE A 103 -7.17 9.47 5.72
C PHE A 103 -5.76 9.58 6.33
N LEU A 104 -5.62 10.28 7.46
CA LEU A 104 -4.34 10.40 8.16
C LEU A 104 -3.85 9.03 8.66
N VAL A 105 -4.74 8.25 9.29
CA VAL A 105 -4.42 6.88 9.74
C VAL A 105 -4.02 6.01 8.56
N LYS A 106 -4.76 6.03 7.44
CA LYS A 106 -4.42 5.29 6.22
C LYS A 106 -3.02 5.66 5.72
N THR A 107 -2.70 6.95 5.67
CA THR A 107 -1.39 7.43 5.20
C THR A 107 -0.26 6.92 6.09
N LEU A 108 -0.43 6.98 7.42
CA LEU A 108 0.54 6.45 8.37
C LEU A 108 0.73 4.92 8.21
N LEU A 109 -0.36 4.18 8.02
CA LEU A 109 -0.30 2.73 7.79
C LEU A 109 0.42 2.40 6.47
N VAL A 110 0.21 3.17 5.40
CA VAL A 110 0.95 2.99 4.14
C VAL A 110 2.45 3.21 4.36
N LEU A 111 2.84 4.26 5.09
CA LEU A 111 4.25 4.51 5.42
C LEU A 111 4.84 3.37 6.27
N LEU A 112 4.09 2.84 7.23
CA LEU A 112 4.49 1.67 8.02
C LEU A 112 4.70 0.43 7.13
N GLY A 113 3.78 0.17 6.20
CA GLY A 113 3.90 -0.93 5.23
C GLY A 113 5.15 -0.82 4.36
N LEU A 114 5.44 0.38 3.85
CA LEU A 114 6.66 0.66 3.08
C LEU A 114 7.93 0.49 3.93
N ALA A 115 7.93 0.97 5.16
CA ALA A 115 9.05 0.79 6.09
C ALA A 115 9.30 -0.69 6.40
N ASN A 116 8.23 -1.47 6.61
CA ASN A 116 8.32 -2.92 6.80
C ASN A 116 8.88 -3.64 5.56
N ALA A 117 8.44 -3.25 4.36
CA ALA A 117 8.99 -3.79 3.11
C ALA A 117 10.48 -3.46 2.94
N ALA A 118 10.89 -2.23 3.25
CA ALA A 118 12.30 -1.83 3.24
C ALA A 118 13.12 -2.66 4.25
N TRP A 119 12.62 -2.84 5.46
CA TRP A 119 13.26 -3.67 6.50
C TRP A 119 13.43 -5.12 6.02
N PHE A 120 12.40 -5.72 5.43
CA PHE A 120 12.49 -7.07 4.87
C PHE A 120 13.60 -7.16 3.81
N HIS A 121 13.67 -6.21 2.88
CA HIS A 121 14.67 -6.22 1.81
C HIS A 121 16.09 -5.97 2.32
N MET A 122 16.28 -5.13 3.33
CA MET A 122 17.60 -4.84 3.91
C MET A 122 18.13 -5.96 4.81
N GLY A 123 17.25 -6.71 5.46
CA GLY A 123 17.59 -7.75 6.42
C GLY A 123 17.31 -9.17 5.91
N PRO A 124 16.12 -9.73 6.15
CA PRO A 124 15.79 -11.12 5.86
C PRO A 124 16.05 -11.55 4.41
N TYR A 125 15.71 -10.68 3.44
CA TYR A 125 15.93 -10.99 2.02
C TYR A 125 17.41 -11.07 1.66
N ARG A 126 18.25 -10.19 2.17
CA ARG A 126 19.71 -10.29 1.97
C ARG A 126 20.29 -11.55 2.60
N ALA A 127 19.76 -11.96 3.76
CA ALA A 127 20.15 -13.20 4.40
C ALA A 127 19.73 -14.44 3.58
N LEU A 128 18.58 -14.38 2.89
CA LEU A 128 18.13 -15.43 1.97
C LEU A 128 19.10 -15.64 0.80
N LEU A 129 19.62 -14.56 0.25
CA LEU A 129 20.53 -14.60 -0.92
C LEU A 129 21.95 -15.10 -0.59
N ARG A 130 22.28 -15.33 0.69
CA ARG A 130 23.59 -15.89 1.08
C ARG A 130 23.68 -17.38 0.73
N PRO A 131 24.85 -17.86 0.28
CA PRO A 131 25.06 -19.28 0.04
C PRO A 131 24.74 -20.12 1.28
N GLY A 132 24.02 -21.24 1.10
CA GLY A 132 23.63 -22.12 2.20
C GLY A 132 22.37 -21.71 2.96
N SER A 133 21.59 -20.77 2.46
CA SER A 133 20.29 -20.43 3.05
C SER A 133 19.35 -21.65 3.02
N GLN A 134 18.93 -22.11 4.22
CA GLN A 134 18.12 -23.32 4.37
C GLN A 134 16.60 -23.09 4.25
N TRP A 135 16.16 -21.84 4.10
CA TRP A 135 14.73 -21.52 4.06
C TRP A 135 14.22 -21.06 2.68
N GLU A 136 15.04 -21.17 1.65
CA GLU A 136 14.65 -20.92 0.26
C GLU A 136 13.50 -21.83 -0.18
N ALA A 137 13.66 -23.15 0.01
CA ALA A 137 12.60 -24.14 -0.21
C ALA A 137 12.64 -25.20 0.89
N GLY A 138 11.47 -25.61 1.39
CA GLY A 138 11.34 -26.65 2.41
C GLY A 138 11.61 -26.20 3.85
N GLY A 139 12.51 -25.26 4.06
CA GLY A 139 12.89 -24.78 5.40
C GLY A 139 11.91 -23.80 6.02
N VAL A 140 12.08 -23.59 7.33
CA VAL A 140 11.29 -22.61 8.10
C VAL A 140 11.90 -21.23 7.96
N PRO A 141 11.13 -20.20 7.54
CA PRO A 141 11.62 -18.84 7.50
C PRO A 141 12.08 -18.35 8.88
N PRO A 142 13.15 -17.55 8.97
CA PRO A 142 13.63 -17.01 10.23
C PRO A 142 12.58 -16.12 10.90
N ALA A 143 12.67 -15.96 12.21
CA ALA A 143 11.70 -15.19 13.00
C ALA A 143 11.50 -13.76 12.47
N GLY A 144 12.58 -13.09 12.01
CA GLY A 144 12.50 -11.76 11.42
C GLY A 144 11.66 -11.71 10.13
N ALA A 145 11.81 -12.70 9.24
CA ALA A 145 11.00 -12.79 8.01
C ALA A 145 9.52 -13.04 8.34
N ARG A 146 9.24 -13.92 9.30
CA ARG A 146 7.88 -14.23 9.77
C ARG A 146 7.23 -13.01 10.40
N LEU A 147 7.96 -12.27 11.22
CA LEU A 147 7.48 -11.03 11.84
C LEU A 147 7.13 -9.98 10.78
N CYS A 148 8.02 -9.77 9.80
CA CYS A 148 7.74 -8.86 8.67
C CYS A 148 6.44 -9.26 7.95
N ALA A 149 6.23 -10.54 7.69
CA ALA A 149 5.03 -11.03 7.02
C ALA A 149 3.75 -10.74 7.80
N TRP A 150 3.73 -11.01 9.09
CA TRP A 150 2.56 -10.73 9.93
C TRP A 150 2.29 -9.22 10.07
N ILE A 151 3.34 -8.40 10.25
CA ILE A 151 3.20 -6.94 10.26
C ILE A 151 2.62 -6.45 8.93
N SER A 152 3.14 -6.97 7.81
CA SER A 152 2.67 -6.62 6.46
C SER A 152 1.19 -6.95 6.30
N LEU A 153 0.77 -8.19 6.54
CA LEU A 153 -0.61 -8.64 6.39
C LEU A 153 -1.59 -7.78 7.22
N VAL A 154 -1.28 -7.58 8.51
CA VAL A 154 -2.13 -6.76 9.39
C VAL A 154 -2.18 -5.32 8.90
N THR A 155 -1.04 -4.73 8.55
CA THR A 155 -0.95 -3.34 8.10
C THR A 155 -1.77 -3.11 6.83
N TRP A 156 -1.63 -3.98 5.82
CA TRP A 156 -2.37 -3.81 4.56
C TRP A 156 -3.87 -4.04 4.70
N VAL A 157 -4.31 -4.96 5.57
CA VAL A 157 -5.73 -5.09 5.92
C VAL A 157 -6.24 -3.80 6.58
N LEU A 158 -5.49 -3.24 7.52
CA LEU A 158 -5.85 -1.97 8.16
C LEU A 158 -5.87 -0.79 7.18
N VAL A 159 -4.97 -0.75 6.18
CA VAL A 159 -4.99 0.25 5.08
C VAL A 159 -6.30 0.17 4.32
N ILE A 160 -6.77 -1.05 3.98
CA ILE A 160 -8.05 -1.24 3.28
C ILE A 160 -9.21 -0.78 4.16
N CYS A 161 -9.23 -1.17 5.43
CA CYS A 161 -10.26 -0.75 6.39
C CYS A 161 -10.30 0.78 6.56
N ALA A 162 -9.13 1.40 6.80
CA ALA A 162 -9.03 2.85 6.94
C ALA A 162 -9.48 3.58 5.66
N GLY A 163 -9.11 3.03 4.48
CA GLY A 163 -9.57 3.56 3.20
C GLY A 163 -11.09 3.55 3.05
N ARG A 164 -11.76 2.50 3.53
CA ARG A 164 -13.21 2.43 3.51
C ARG A 164 -13.87 3.40 4.49
N LEU A 165 -13.24 3.62 5.65
CA LEU A 165 -13.76 4.52 6.69
C LEU A 165 -13.70 6.01 6.33
N ILE A 166 -12.87 6.40 5.35
CA ILE A 166 -12.78 7.80 4.87
C ILE A 166 -14.17 8.33 4.48
N ALA A 167 -15.00 7.51 3.85
CA ALA A 167 -16.33 7.90 3.40
C ALA A 167 -17.36 8.11 4.54
N TYR A 168 -17.01 7.80 5.79
CA TYR A 168 -17.91 7.86 6.95
C TYR A 168 -17.44 8.83 8.05
N MET A 169 -16.29 9.45 7.87
CA MET A 169 -15.67 10.39 8.82
C MET A 169 -15.45 11.76 8.18
#